data_f592e2d42a7be1a017c408b0faf41a45
#
_entry.id   f592e2d42a7be1a017c408b0faf41a45
#
_cell.length_a   1.000
_cell.length_b   1.000
_cell.length_c   1.000
_cell.angle_alpha   90.00
_cell.angle_beta   90.00
_cell.angle_gamma   90.00
#
_symmetry.space_group_name_H-M   'P 1'
#
loop_
_entity.id
_entity.type
_entity.pdbx_description
1 polymer ?
#
loop_
_entity_poly.entity_id
_entity_poly.type
_entity_poly.pdbx_seq_one_letter_code
_entity_poly.pdbx_strand_id
1 'polypeptide(L)'
;MSTYVILSLQTGVLQYIIQFCSKCDGNYIVTHNSSPGLSIFVKRGTSNLVGEARSQAHFYDQAQRSPDAPRVVQVYEVFDDGCGSTYLVMEFISAPSFEVLIEAARSSPNHESLRTTAITKIADAVEWLMKCPVPEGDSIGPVGGGNIQHIFFNMEEAPVAFATSGALETYVNMVHSRALRAGVSHVDLSVLGIVASTRKNQA
;
A
#
# COMPACT_ATOMS: atom_id res chain seq x y z
N MET A 1 -15.07 10.34 -15.29
CA MET A 1 -13.89 9.60 -15.81
C MET A 1 -12.67 10.41 -15.50
N SER A 2 -11.93 10.02 -14.47
CA SER A 2 -10.68 10.69 -14.11
C SER A 2 -9.57 10.08 -14.96
N THR A 3 -9.06 10.85 -15.90
CA THR A 3 -7.93 10.43 -16.73
C THR A 3 -6.68 10.59 -15.87
N TYR A 4 -6.16 9.50 -15.35
CA TYR A 4 -4.86 9.49 -14.67
C TYR A 4 -3.80 9.79 -15.72
N VAL A 5 -3.22 10.99 -15.64
CA VAL A 5 -2.03 11.33 -16.43
C VAL A 5 -0.84 10.67 -15.74
N ILE A 6 -0.60 9.41 -16.08
CA ILE A 6 0.67 8.77 -15.76
C ILE A 6 1.69 9.41 -16.71
N LEU A 7 2.70 10.07 -16.17
CA LEU A 7 3.81 10.60 -16.97
C LEU A 7 4.49 9.40 -17.64
N SER A 8 4.22 9.21 -18.94
CA SER A 8 4.79 8.11 -19.71
C SER A 8 6.32 8.27 -19.74
N LEU A 9 7.00 7.32 -19.11
CA LEU A 9 8.46 7.21 -19.20
C LEU A 9 8.83 6.81 -20.63
N GLN A 10 9.93 7.39 -21.15
CA GLN A 10 10.43 7.01 -22.46
C GLN A 10 10.79 5.51 -22.51
N THR A 11 10.52 4.85 -23.60
CA THR A 11 10.74 3.40 -23.79
C THR A 11 12.16 2.96 -23.39
N GLY A 12 13.17 3.79 -23.60
CA GLY A 12 14.55 3.49 -23.20
C GLY A 12 14.74 3.43 -21.68
N VAL A 13 14.01 4.23 -20.92
CA VAL A 13 14.03 4.22 -19.44
C VAL A 13 13.39 2.94 -18.91
N LEU A 14 12.28 2.51 -19.49
CA LEU A 14 11.61 1.26 -19.11
C LEU A 14 12.49 0.04 -19.37
N GLN A 15 13.15 -0.02 -20.54
CA GLN A 15 14.11 -1.09 -20.85
C GLN A 15 15.29 -1.12 -19.87
N TYR A 16 15.81 0.04 -19.51
CA TYR A 16 16.87 0.14 -18.51
C TYR A 16 16.42 -0.39 -17.14
N ILE A 17 15.20 -0.02 -16.70
CA ILE A 17 14.62 -0.51 -15.44
C ILE A 17 14.51 -2.04 -15.48
N ILE A 18 13.93 -2.61 -16.53
CA ILE A 18 13.81 -4.07 -16.70
C ILE A 18 15.19 -4.74 -16.62
N GLN A 19 16.16 -4.26 -17.36
CA GLN A 19 17.51 -4.84 -17.38
C GLN A 19 18.20 -4.75 -16.02
N PHE A 20 18.01 -3.64 -15.30
CA PHE A 20 18.60 -3.44 -13.99
C PHE A 20 17.91 -4.30 -12.91
N CYS A 21 16.58 -4.29 -12.88
CA CYS A 21 15.78 -4.96 -11.85
C CYS A 21 15.53 -6.45 -12.11
N SER A 22 15.79 -6.97 -13.32
CA SER A 22 15.58 -8.38 -13.66
C SER A 22 16.50 -9.36 -12.92
N LYS A 23 17.61 -8.86 -12.38
CA LYS A 23 18.65 -9.69 -11.74
C LYS A 23 18.33 -10.13 -10.32
N CYS A 24 17.38 -9.49 -9.67
CA CYS A 24 17.01 -9.77 -8.28
C CYS A 24 15.51 -9.52 -8.08
N ASP A 25 14.89 -10.18 -7.10
CA ASP A 25 13.54 -9.84 -6.63
C ASP A 25 13.63 -8.73 -5.57
N GLY A 26 12.67 -7.81 -5.55
CA GLY A 26 12.57 -6.81 -4.49
C GLY A 26 12.35 -5.37 -4.93
N ASN A 27 12.74 -4.47 -4.06
CA ASN A 27 12.61 -3.03 -4.22
C ASN A 27 13.95 -2.40 -4.58
N TYR A 28 13.94 -1.44 -5.49
CA TYR A 28 15.16 -0.81 -6.00
C TYR A 28 15.06 0.70 -5.95
N ILE A 29 16.19 1.34 -5.68
CA ILE A 29 16.36 2.77 -5.91
C ILE A 29 17.21 2.92 -7.16
N VAL A 30 16.64 3.55 -8.17
CA VAL A 30 17.32 3.79 -9.46
C VAL A 30 17.62 5.28 -9.56
N THR A 31 18.90 5.61 -9.66
CA THR A 31 19.37 6.99 -9.85
C THR A 31 19.83 7.17 -11.30
N HIS A 32 19.32 8.21 -11.94
CA HIS A 32 19.66 8.48 -13.33
C HIS A 32 20.97 9.29 -13.42
N ASN A 33 22.00 8.73 -14.05
CA ASN A 33 23.33 9.33 -14.11
C ASN A 33 23.37 10.68 -14.86
N SER A 34 22.48 10.89 -15.83
CA SER A 34 22.40 12.12 -16.62
C SER A 34 21.57 13.23 -15.98
N SER A 35 20.88 12.95 -14.88
CA SER A 35 20.08 13.93 -14.15
C SER A 35 20.37 13.79 -12.65
N PRO A 36 21.47 14.38 -12.18
CA PRO A 36 21.84 14.35 -10.77
C PRO A 36 20.69 14.88 -9.93
N GLY A 37 20.23 14.08 -8.96
CA GLY A 37 19.13 14.43 -8.06
C GLY A 37 17.77 13.80 -8.42
N LEU A 38 17.61 13.18 -9.57
CA LEU A 38 16.43 12.39 -9.89
C LEU A 38 16.66 10.93 -9.50
N SER A 39 16.07 10.51 -8.41
CA SER A 39 15.99 9.10 -8.00
C SER A 39 14.54 8.65 -8.07
N ILE A 40 14.33 7.42 -8.51
CA ILE A 40 13.03 6.77 -8.53
C ILE A 40 13.08 5.51 -7.68
N PHE A 41 11.93 5.15 -7.11
CA PHE A 41 11.75 3.89 -6.42
C PHE A 41 11.03 2.92 -7.35
N VAL A 42 11.55 1.72 -7.50
CA VAL A 42 10.98 0.67 -8.34
C VAL A 42 10.67 -0.55 -7.48
N LYS A 43 9.41 -0.93 -7.43
CA LYS A 43 8.95 -2.17 -6.82
C LYS A 43 8.70 -3.18 -7.93
N ARG A 44 9.29 -4.38 -7.82
CA ARG A 44 9.04 -5.51 -8.73
C ARG A 44 8.28 -6.60 -7.96
N GLY A 45 7.30 -7.19 -8.60
CA GLY A 45 6.53 -8.30 -8.03
C GLY A 45 5.78 -9.08 -9.10
N THR A 46 5.31 -10.25 -8.72
CA THR A 46 4.42 -11.11 -9.53
C THR A 46 2.95 -10.90 -9.16
N SER A 47 2.68 -10.17 -8.10
CA SER A 47 1.33 -9.89 -7.59
C SER A 47 0.77 -8.59 -8.17
N ASN A 48 -0.49 -8.31 -7.89
CA ASN A 48 -1.26 -7.21 -8.46
C ASN A 48 -0.74 -5.80 -8.09
N LEU A 49 0.48 -5.45 -8.53
CA LEU A 49 1.03 -4.10 -8.38
C LEU A 49 0.19 -3.04 -9.11
N VAL A 50 -0.63 -3.43 -10.09
CA VAL A 50 -1.57 -2.53 -10.78
C VAL A 50 -2.63 -2.00 -9.81
N GLY A 51 -3.18 -2.86 -8.94
CA GLY A 51 -4.13 -2.44 -7.90
C GLY A 51 -3.48 -1.53 -6.86
N GLU A 52 -2.25 -1.83 -6.46
CA GLU A 52 -1.46 -0.99 -5.58
C GLU A 52 -1.19 0.39 -6.21
N ALA A 53 -0.77 0.42 -7.48
CA ALA A 53 -0.52 1.66 -8.22
C ALA A 53 -1.76 2.55 -8.30
N ARG A 54 -2.94 1.96 -8.58
CA ARG A 54 -4.22 2.72 -8.63
C ARG A 54 -4.57 3.31 -7.27
N SER A 55 -4.44 2.53 -6.21
CA SER A 55 -4.71 2.99 -4.84
C SER A 55 -3.76 4.10 -4.45
N GLN A 56 -2.47 3.94 -4.74
CA GLN A 56 -1.45 4.96 -4.48
C GLN A 56 -1.71 6.26 -5.25
N ALA A 57 -2.07 6.16 -6.54
CA ALA A 57 -2.41 7.32 -7.36
C ALA A 57 -3.67 8.03 -6.85
N HIS A 58 -4.68 7.27 -6.43
CA HIS A 58 -5.89 7.84 -5.82
C HIS A 58 -5.55 8.65 -4.56
N PHE A 59 -4.79 8.09 -3.62
CA PHE A 59 -4.39 8.80 -2.41
C PHE A 59 -3.50 10.00 -2.71
N TYR A 60 -2.63 9.92 -3.71
CA TYR A 60 -1.84 11.05 -4.17
C TYR A 60 -2.74 12.20 -4.64
N ASP A 61 -3.72 11.91 -5.50
CA ASP A 61 -4.67 12.90 -5.99
C ASP A 61 -5.53 13.53 -4.88
N GLN A 62 -5.93 12.74 -3.89
CA GLN A 62 -6.64 13.26 -2.71
C GLN A 62 -5.73 14.18 -1.87
N ALA A 63 -4.47 13.78 -1.70
CA ALA A 63 -3.50 14.58 -0.94
C ALA A 63 -3.21 15.92 -1.59
N GLN A 64 -3.16 16.00 -2.93
CA GLN A 64 -2.96 17.26 -3.64
C GLN A 64 -4.11 18.28 -3.42
N ARG A 65 -5.28 17.81 -2.98
CA ARG A 65 -6.49 18.62 -2.74
C ARG A 65 -6.70 18.97 -1.28
N SER A 66 -5.91 18.43 -0.37
CA SER A 66 -6.07 18.60 1.07
C SER A 66 -4.82 19.21 1.68
N PRO A 67 -4.89 20.41 2.28
CA PRO A 67 -3.74 21.07 2.88
C PRO A 67 -3.16 20.31 4.08
N ASP A 68 -3.99 19.48 4.76
CA ASP A 68 -3.63 18.72 5.95
C ASP A 68 -3.23 17.27 5.62
N ALA A 69 -3.15 16.93 4.34
CA ALA A 69 -2.79 15.60 3.91
C ALA A 69 -1.33 15.27 4.25
N PRO A 70 -1.03 14.01 4.60
CA PRO A 70 0.34 13.55 4.61
C PRO A 70 0.93 13.60 3.19
N ARG A 71 2.26 13.67 3.10
CA ARG A 71 2.90 13.51 1.80
C ARG A 71 2.69 12.09 1.28
N VAL A 72 2.02 11.97 0.15
CA VAL A 72 1.82 10.71 -0.57
C VAL A 72 2.74 10.70 -1.78
N VAL A 73 3.46 9.60 -2.03
CA VAL A 73 4.39 9.48 -3.17
C VAL A 73 3.62 9.40 -4.48
N GLN A 74 4.16 10.04 -5.52
CA GLN A 74 3.59 9.99 -6.87
C GLN A 74 3.94 8.68 -7.56
N VAL A 75 2.96 8.05 -8.20
CA VAL A 75 3.19 6.96 -9.16
C VAL A 75 3.53 7.56 -10.52
N TYR A 76 4.65 7.11 -11.10
CA TYR A 76 5.07 7.54 -12.42
C TYR A 76 4.60 6.56 -13.50
N GLU A 77 4.72 5.26 -13.25
CA GLU A 77 4.40 4.24 -14.24
C GLU A 77 4.12 2.90 -13.54
N VAL A 78 3.30 2.07 -14.18
CA VAL A 78 3.17 0.64 -13.85
C VAL A 78 3.14 -0.13 -15.17
N PHE A 79 3.99 -1.15 -15.30
CA PHE A 79 4.10 -1.92 -16.53
C PHE A 79 4.48 -3.37 -16.26
N ASP A 80 4.19 -4.23 -17.22
CA ASP A 80 4.53 -5.65 -17.21
C ASP A 80 5.68 -5.90 -18.21
N ASP A 81 6.59 -6.83 -17.88
CA ASP A 81 7.72 -7.18 -18.76
C ASP A 81 7.38 -8.26 -19.79
N GLY A 82 6.13 -8.74 -19.81
CA GLY A 82 5.71 -9.86 -20.67
C GLY A 82 6.24 -11.23 -20.24
N CYS A 83 7.01 -11.29 -19.15
CA CYS A 83 7.61 -12.50 -18.58
C CYS A 83 7.01 -12.85 -17.21
N GLY A 84 5.92 -12.17 -16.82
CA GLY A 84 5.19 -12.41 -15.59
C GLY A 84 5.65 -11.57 -14.40
N SER A 85 6.48 -10.56 -14.62
CA SER A 85 6.82 -9.57 -13.58
C SER A 85 6.19 -8.22 -13.89
N THR A 86 5.57 -7.63 -12.88
CA THR A 86 5.04 -6.26 -12.93
C THR A 86 5.98 -5.32 -12.19
N TYR A 87 6.15 -4.13 -12.71
CA TYR A 87 6.99 -3.07 -12.15
C TYR A 87 6.13 -1.87 -11.81
N LEU A 88 6.27 -1.37 -10.58
CA LEU A 88 5.66 -0.12 -10.12
C LEU A 88 6.77 0.90 -9.89
N VAL A 89 6.75 1.97 -10.65
CA VAL A 89 7.73 3.06 -10.61
C VAL A 89 7.11 4.27 -9.95
N MET A 90 7.74 4.77 -8.91
CA MET A 90 7.23 5.92 -8.15
C MET A 90 8.33 6.84 -7.66
N GLU A 91 7.92 7.97 -7.13
CA GLU A 91 8.80 8.94 -6.49
C GLU A 91 9.62 8.28 -5.39
N PHE A 92 10.92 8.55 -5.38
CA PHE A 92 11.78 8.18 -4.27
C PHE A 92 11.85 9.32 -3.26
N ILE A 93 11.47 9.04 -2.02
CA ILE A 93 11.63 9.97 -0.91
C ILE A 93 12.89 9.60 -0.12
N SER A 94 13.89 10.47 -0.19
CA SER A 94 15.10 10.33 0.61
C SER A 94 14.81 10.75 2.06
N ALA A 95 14.16 9.87 2.80
CA ALA A 95 13.87 10.07 4.22
C ALA A 95 14.22 8.79 5.00
N PRO A 96 14.67 8.90 6.24
CA PRO A 96 14.90 7.73 7.09
C PRO A 96 13.55 7.03 7.37
N SER A 97 13.58 5.71 7.49
CA SER A 97 12.43 4.95 7.96
C SER A 97 12.11 5.31 9.42
N PHE A 98 10.88 5.01 9.84
CA PHE A 98 10.49 5.19 11.24
C PHE A 98 11.42 4.46 12.21
N GLU A 99 11.85 3.25 11.87
CA GLU A 99 12.78 2.46 12.65
C GLU A 99 14.12 3.20 12.85
N VAL A 100 14.69 3.75 11.77
CA VAL A 100 15.94 4.53 11.82
C VAL A 100 15.77 5.79 12.67
N LEU A 101 14.62 6.47 12.54
CA LEU A 101 14.32 7.65 13.36
C LEU A 101 14.22 7.31 14.85
N ILE A 102 13.54 6.22 15.21
CA ILE A 102 13.42 5.79 16.61
C ILE A 102 14.75 5.36 17.17
N GLU A 103 15.57 4.65 16.40
CA GLU A 103 16.92 4.24 16.86
C GLU A 103 17.81 5.44 17.08
N ALA A 104 17.85 6.39 16.15
CA ALA A 104 18.58 7.64 16.31
C ALA A 104 18.07 8.46 17.52
N ALA A 105 16.76 8.47 17.75
CA ALA A 105 16.17 9.16 18.88
C ALA A 105 16.56 8.55 20.24
N ARG A 106 16.83 7.24 20.34
CA ARG A 106 17.22 6.57 21.59
C ARG A 106 18.43 7.20 22.25
N SER A 107 19.35 7.73 21.47
CA SER A 107 20.57 8.39 21.96
C SER A 107 20.38 9.87 22.29
N SER A 108 19.19 10.42 22.06
CA SER A 108 18.88 11.83 22.31
C SER A 108 18.31 12.05 23.73
N PRO A 109 18.67 13.12 24.43
CA PRO A 109 18.05 13.48 25.71
C PRO A 109 16.53 13.73 25.58
N ASN A 110 16.05 14.03 24.36
CA ASN A 110 14.64 14.29 24.05
C ASN A 110 13.95 13.08 23.37
N HIS A 111 14.48 11.87 23.55
CA HIS A 111 14.01 10.69 22.80
C HIS A 111 12.50 10.44 22.92
N GLU A 112 11.92 10.61 24.09
CA GLU A 112 10.49 10.37 24.30
C GLU A 112 9.61 11.38 23.56
N SER A 113 10.02 12.65 23.54
CA SER A 113 9.32 13.69 22.76
C SER A 113 9.40 13.43 21.25
N LEU A 114 10.56 13.03 20.75
CA LEU A 114 10.74 12.69 19.33
C LEU A 114 9.91 11.47 18.93
N ARG A 115 9.91 10.45 19.78
CA ARG A 115 9.10 9.24 19.59
C ARG A 115 7.62 9.56 19.56
N THR A 116 7.13 10.31 20.56
CA THR A 116 5.72 10.72 20.62
C THR A 116 5.32 11.52 19.38
N THR A 117 6.15 12.49 18.98
CA THR A 117 5.90 13.28 17.77
C THR A 117 5.82 12.41 16.52
N ALA A 118 6.72 11.44 16.36
CA ALA A 118 6.71 10.55 15.21
C ALA A 118 5.47 9.65 15.19
N ILE A 119 5.08 9.09 16.35
CA ILE A 119 3.86 8.27 16.48
C ILE A 119 2.62 9.11 16.17
N THR A 120 2.53 10.33 16.69
CA THR A 120 1.40 11.23 16.40
C THR A 120 1.28 11.49 14.90
N LYS A 121 2.38 11.82 14.22
CA LYS A 121 2.37 12.03 12.76
C LYS A 121 1.90 10.80 11.97
N ILE A 122 2.29 9.59 12.42
CA ILE A 122 1.82 8.35 11.79
C ILE A 122 0.32 8.18 12.03
N ALA A 123 -0.14 8.41 13.27
CA ALA A 123 -1.57 8.31 13.61
C ALA A 123 -2.40 9.29 12.79
N ASP A 124 -1.96 10.54 12.66
CA ASP A 124 -2.62 11.56 11.83
C ASP A 124 -2.69 11.12 10.36
N ALA A 125 -1.59 10.57 9.83
CA ALA A 125 -1.56 10.08 8.45
C ALA A 125 -2.53 8.90 8.22
N VAL A 126 -2.58 7.96 9.17
CA VAL A 126 -3.53 6.82 9.11
C VAL A 126 -4.97 7.33 9.22
N GLU A 127 -5.25 8.26 10.13
CA GLU A 127 -6.58 8.87 10.29
C GLU A 127 -7.01 9.57 9.01
N TRP A 128 -6.09 10.32 8.37
CA TRP A 128 -6.36 10.95 7.09
C TRP A 128 -6.70 9.93 6.01
N LEU A 129 -5.92 8.83 5.86
CA LEU A 129 -6.19 7.74 4.92
C LEU A 129 -7.57 7.11 5.15
N MET A 130 -7.95 6.88 6.40
CA MET A 130 -9.25 6.30 6.76
C MET A 130 -10.44 7.23 6.41
N LYS A 131 -10.21 8.53 6.32
CA LYS A 131 -11.22 9.54 5.96
C LYS A 131 -11.26 9.82 4.46
N CYS A 132 -10.30 9.33 3.68
CA CYS A 132 -10.30 9.53 2.24
C CYS A 132 -11.58 8.95 1.60
N PRO A 133 -12.22 9.69 0.70
CA PRO A 133 -13.38 9.19 0.00
C PRO A 133 -13.00 7.98 -0.86
N VAL A 134 -13.80 6.93 -0.76
CA VAL A 134 -13.68 5.76 -1.63
C VAL A 134 -14.40 6.08 -2.95
N PRO A 135 -13.82 5.75 -4.12
CA PRO A 135 -14.52 5.91 -5.39
C PRO A 135 -15.85 5.17 -5.42
N GLU A 136 -16.87 5.80 -6.01
CA GLU A 136 -18.20 5.19 -6.13
C GLU A 136 -18.14 3.92 -6.99
N GLY A 137 -18.81 2.87 -6.51
CA GLY A 137 -18.91 1.59 -7.23
C GLY A 137 -17.73 0.65 -7.06
N ASP A 138 -16.70 1.02 -6.29
CA ASP A 138 -15.60 0.11 -6.01
C ASP A 138 -16.00 -0.99 -5.02
N SER A 139 -15.51 -2.20 -5.30
CA SER A 139 -15.52 -3.31 -4.35
C SER A 139 -14.50 -3.09 -3.24
N ILE A 140 -14.59 -3.87 -2.15
CA ILE A 140 -13.56 -3.86 -1.11
C ILE A 140 -12.28 -4.46 -1.68
N GLY A 141 -11.23 -3.65 -1.70
CA GLY A 141 -9.94 -4.00 -2.28
C GLY A 141 -9.21 -2.79 -2.85
N PRO A 142 -8.30 -3.00 -3.79
CA PRO A 142 -7.60 -1.92 -4.47
C PRO A 142 -8.57 -1.02 -5.24
N VAL A 143 -8.27 0.26 -5.34
CA VAL A 143 -9.03 1.21 -6.15
C VAL A 143 -9.11 0.74 -7.61
N GLY A 144 -10.31 0.81 -8.19
CA GLY A 144 -10.59 0.29 -9.53
C GLY A 144 -10.78 -1.23 -9.58
N GLY A 145 -11.00 -1.85 -8.42
CA GLY A 145 -11.33 -3.27 -8.28
C GLY A 145 -10.11 -4.19 -8.23
N GLY A 146 -10.39 -5.44 -7.94
CA GLY A 146 -9.40 -6.49 -7.75
C GLY A 146 -9.59 -7.19 -6.42
N ASN A 147 -8.77 -8.21 -6.19
CA ASN A 147 -8.83 -8.97 -4.94
C ASN A 147 -8.04 -8.25 -3.82
N ILE A 148 -8.52 -8.36 -2.59
CA ILE A 148 -7.80 -7.87 -1.41
C ILE A 148 -6.48 -8.62 -1.28
N GLN A 149 -5.39 -7.88 -1.11
CA GLN A 149 -4.09 -8.47 -0.79
C GLN A 149 -3.81 -8.33 0.70
N HIS A 150 -3.70 -9.45 1.38
CA HIS A 150 -3.40 -9.49 2.81
C HIS A 150 -2.91 -10.88 3.22
N ILE A 151 -1.97 -10.94 4.16
CA ILE A 151 -1.38 -12.16 4.71
C ILE A 151 -2.41 -13.17 5.26
N PHE A 152 -3.62 -12.72 5.58
CA PHE A 152 -4.72 -13.61 5.99
C PHE A 152 -5.13 -14.60 4.88
N PHE A 153 -4.97 -14.22 3.62
CA PHE A 153 -5.36 -15.06 2.51
C PHE A 153 -4.21 -15.97 2.08
N ASN A 154 -4.55 -17.21 1.67
CA ASN A 154 -3.58 -18.07 1.05
C ASN A 154 -3.00 -17.38 -0.20
N MET A 155 -1.68 -17.45 -0.38
CA MET A 155 -0.95 -16.71 -1.43
C MET A 155 -1.06 -15.19 -1.30
N GLU A 156 -1.39 -14.70 -0.09
CA GLU A 156 -1.54 -13.27 0.21
C GLU A 156 -2.59 -12.54 -0.64
N GLU A 157 -3.47 -13.27 -1.31
CA GLU A 157 -4.53 -12.71 -2.14
C GLU A 157 -5.88 -13.38 -1.83
N ALA A 158 -6.93 -12.56 -1.73
CA ALA A 158 -8.30 -13.06 -1.56
C ALA A 158 -8.72 -13.88 -2.78
N PRO A 159 -9.39 -15.03 -2.60
CA PRO A 159 -9.78 -15.90 -3.72
C PRO A 159 -10.84 -15.29 -4.62
N VAL A 160 -11.53 -14.25 -4.16
CA VAL A 160 -12.58 -13.51 -4.88
C VAL A 160 -12.59 -12.05 -4.46
N ALA A 161 -13.08 -11.17 -5.32
CA ALA A 161 -13.40 -9.80 -4.96
C ALA A 161 -14.66 -9.78 -4.07
N PHE A 162 -14.64 -8.99 -3.00
CA PHE A 162 -15.78 -8.81 -2.10
C PHE A 162 -16.50 -7.50 -2.42
N ALA A 163 -17.77 -7.62 -2.79
CA ALA A 163 -18.59 -6.45 -3.12
C ALA A 163 -18.93 -5.58 -1.90
N THR A 164 -18.95 -6.17 -0.70
CA THR A 164 -19.32 -5.49 0.54
C THR A 164 -18.49 -5.98 1.74
N SER A 165 -18.37 -5.16 2.78
CA SER A 165 -17.76 -5.56 4.06
C SER A 165 -18.45 -6.76 4.68
N GLY A 166 -19.77 -6.88 4.56
CA GLY A 166 -20.52 -8.05 5.06
C GLY A 166 -20.16 -9.35 4.32
N ALA A 167 -19.85 -9.28 3.01
CA ALA A 167 -19.38 -10.44 2.27
C ALA A 167 -17.99 -10.88 2.74
N LEU A 168 -17.08 -9.94 2.98
CA LEU A 168 -15.76 -10.22 3.55
C LEU A 168 -15.88 -10.80 4.95
N GLU A 169 -16.70 -10.19 5.83
CA GLU A 169 -16.93 -10.69 7.18
C GLU A 169 -17.48 -12.12 7.18
N THR A 170 -18.44 -12.41 6.30
CA THR A 170 -18.99 -13.76 6.12
C THR A 170 -17.91 -14.76 5.74
N TYR A 171 -17.02 -14.39 4.82
CA TYR A 171 -15.89 -15.22 4.42
C TYR A 171 -14.93 -15.48 5.57
N VAL A 172 -14.51 -14.44 6.29
CA VAL A 172 -13.62 -14.54 7.45
C VAL A 172 -14.20 -15.45 8.52
N ASN A 173 -15.48 -15.29 8.86
CA ASN A 173 -16.18 -16.12 9.84
C ASN A 173 -16.29 -17.58 9.39
N MET A 174 -16.48 -17.83 8.09
CA MET A 174 -16.47 -19.19 7.52
C MET A 174 -15.09 -19.85 7.67
N VAL A 175 -14.01 -19.14 7.34
CA VAL A 175 -12.62 -19.63 7.46
C VAL A 175 -12.30 -19.92 8.93
N HIS A 176 -12.64 -18.99 9.83
CA HIS A 176 -12.46 -19.18 11.27
C HIS A 176 -13.21 -20.42 11.79
N SER A 177 -14.47 -20.58 11.41
CA SER A 177 -15.28 -21.74 11.81
C SER A 177 -14.75 -23.07 11.28
N ARG A 178 -14.11 -23.08 10.10
CA ARG A 178 -13.43 -24.25 9.54
C ARG A 178 -12.14 -24.56 10.30
N ALA A 179 -11.34 -23.55 10.63
CA ALA A 179 -10.12 -23.70 11.42
C ALA A 179 -10.40 -24.30 12.80
N LEU A 180 -11.41 -23.80 13.50
CA LEU A 180 -11.84 -24.34 14.79
C LEU A 180 -12.26 -25.81 14.70
N ARG A 181 -13.02 -26.21 13.65
CA ARG A 181 -13.40 -27.61 13.42
C ARG A 181 -12.22 -28.52 13.11
N ALA A 182 -11.17 -27.98 12.52
CA ALA A 182 -9.91 -28.69 12.24
C ALA A 182 -8.98 -28.77 13.47
N GLY A 183 -9.41 -28.31 14.66
CA GLY A 183 -8.64 -28.35 15.90
C GLY A 183 -7.57 -27.26 16.03
N VAL A 184 -7.61 -26.23 15.18
CA VAL A 184 -6.76 -25.04 15.32
C VAL A 184 -7.37 -24.17 16.40
N SER A 185 -6.78 -24.20 17.61
CA SER A 185 -7.38 -23.60 18.83
C SER A 185 -7.26 -22.06 18.91
N HIS A 186 -6.48 -21.42 18.05
CA HIS A 186 -6.33 -19.96 18.03
C HIS A 186 -5.99 -19.42 16.65
N VAL A 187 -6.95 -18.82 15.98
CA VAL A 187 -6.69 -17.81 14.95
C VAL A 187 -6.85 -16.48 15.65
N ASP A 188 -5.74 -15.82 16.00
CA ASP A 188 -5.79 -14.50 16.63
C ASP A 188 -6.20 -13.46 15.57
N LEU A 189 -7.50 -13.20 15.47
CA LEU A 189 -8.08 -12.23 14.56
C LEU A 189 -7.71 -10.78 14.92
N SER A 190 -7.16 -10.54 16.11
CA SER A 190 -6.70 -9.21 16.52
C SER A 190 -5.48 -8.75 15.71
N VAL A 191 -4.69 -9.69 15.21
CA VAL A 191 -3.55 -9.43 14.30
C VAL A 191 -4.04 -8.90 12.94
N LEU A 192 -5.29 -9.14 12.58
CA LEU A 192 -5.85 -8.76 11.28
C LEU A 192 -6.33 -7.31 11.21
N GLY A 193 -6.30 -6.56 12.33
CA GLY A 193 -6.79 -5.17 12.34
C GLY A 193 -8.28 -5.03 11.98
N ILE A 194 -9.02 -6.13 11.87
CA ILE A 194 -10.45 -6.13 11.61
C ILE A 194 -11.15 -5.88 12.94
N VAL A 195 -11.13 -4.63 13.39
CA VAL A 195 -12.04 -4.18 14.44
C VAL A 195 -13.42 -4.13 13.81
N ALA A 196 -14.25 -5.11 14.12
CA ALA A 196 -15.68 -5.07 13.83
C ALA A 196 -16.24 -3.81 14.51
N SER A 197 -16.40 -2.73 13.75
CA SER A 197 -17.13 -1.55 14.18
C SER A 197 -18.61 -1.93 14.28
N THR A 198 -19.01 -2.48 15.41
CA THR A 198 -20.41 -2.61 15.78
C THR A 198 -20.96 -1.20 16.00
N ARG A 199 -21.36 -0.55 14.90
CA ARG A 199 -22.33 0.55 15.02
C ARG A 199 -23.62 -0.06 15.51
N LYS A 200 -23.84 0.04 16.82
CA LYS A 200 -25.20 -0.07 17.39
C LYS A 200 -26.01 1.07 16.77
N ASN A 201 -26.87 0.74 15.83
CA ASN A 201 -27.99 1.60 15.46
C ASN A 201 -28.84 1.71 16.74
N GLN A 202 -28.74 2.83 17.43
CA GLN A 202 -29.76 3.26 18.36
C GLN A 202 -30.88 3.89 17.52
N ALA A 203 -32.02 3.22 17.57
CA ALA A 203 -33.32 3.75 17.10
C ALA A 203 -33.75 4.95 17.97
#